data_13bfcd7b5749cfe74275377af57af451
#
_entry.id   13bfcd7b5749cfe74275377af57af451
#
_cell.length_a   1.000
_cell.length_b   1.000
_cell.length_c   1.000
_cell.angle_alpha   90.00
_cell.angle_beta   90.00
_cell.angle_gamma   90.00
#
_symmetry.space_group_name_H-M   'P 1'
#
loop_
_entity.id
_entity.type
_entity.pdbx_description
1 polymer ?
#
loop_
_entity_poly.entity_id
_entity_poly.type
_entity_poly.pdbx_seq_one_letter_code
_entity_poly.pdbx_strand_id
1 'polypeptide(L)'
;DGWDDLAADTRALLYESKTVLGGERHLKMIPDDWEGERIVWPSPIREAVSKIVSWRPDSSGKDRNQETSLPVVIMASGDPLCYGIAAKLLKHLPIEEIWIKPALSTFSLICSRVGWSLPDVETLTIHGRPVEVLHPFVQPGAKLLVLSKDEESPKQAAELLTNRGFGKSTITVLEHLGGEKERQFNGQASSWMHPEGATLNAMAIECVPGKNADVL
;
A
#
# COMPACT_ATOMS: atom_id res chain seq x y z
N ASP A 1 12.38 -0.94 5.73
CA ASP A 1 11.07 -0.85 6.43
C ASP A 1 11.15 -1.50 7.80
N GLY A 2 11.20 -0.69 8.84
CA GLY A 2 11.27 -1.15 10.21
C GLY A 2 11.10 0.01 11.18
N TRP A 3 11.28 -0.27 12.46
CA TRP A 3 11.23 0.74 13.51
C TRP A 3 12.29 1.84 13.29
N ASP A 4 13.48 1.46 12.86
CA ASP A 4 14.60 2.39 12.70
C ASP A 4 14.45 3.33 11.50
N ASP A 5 13.61 2.97 10.53
CA ASP A 5 13.29 3.82 9.38
C ASP A 5 12.26 4.91 9.70
N LEU A 6 11.60 4.83 10.85
CA LEU A 6 10.69 5.88 11.28
C LEU A 6 11.49 7.13 11.69
N ALA A 7 11.03 8.30 11.28
CA ALA A 7 11.59 9.57 11.73
C ALA A 7 11.52 9.69 13.26
N ALA A 8 12.51 10.34 13.86
CA ALA A 8 12.62 10.44 15.32
C ALA A 8 11.37 11.06 15.97
N ASP A 9 10.76 12.05 15.33
CA ASP A 9 9.53 12.69 15.79
C ASP A 9 8.32 11.74 15.72
N THR A 10 8.29 10.84 14.72
CA THR A 10 7.25 9.81 14.60
C THR A 10 7.40 8.74 15.67
N ARG A 11 8.65 8.34 15.99
CA ARG A 11 8.90 7.43 17.11
C ARG A 11 8.49 8.04 18.43
N ALA A 12 8.81 9.32 18.66
CA ALA A 12 8.40 10.04 19.87
C ALA A 12 6.89 10.04 20.08
N LEU A 13 6.11 10.30 19.03
CA LEU A 13 4.64 10.24 19.09
C LEU A 13 4.11 8.87 19.53
N LEU A 14 4.78 7.80 19.09
CA LEU A 14 4.39 6.46 19.51
C LEU A 14 4.63 6.27 21.01
N TYR A 15 5.77 6.71 21.54
CA TYR A 15 6.05 6.62 22.98
C TYR A 15 5.14 7.50 23.84
N GLU A 16 4.61 8.60 23.30
CA GLU A 16 3.62 9.46 23.96
C GLU A 16 2.20 8.86 23.95
N SER A 17 1.95 7.91 23.04
CA SER A 17 0.64 7.26 22.92
C SER A 17 0.49 6.10 23.89
N LYS A 18 -0.75 5.80 24.29
CA LYS A 18 -1.08 4.62 25.11
C LYS A 18 -1.70 3.50 24.30
N THR A 19 -2.12 3.79 23.07
CA THR A 19 -2.80 2.83 22.19
C THR A 19 -2.27 2.96 20.77
N VAL A 20 -1.90 1.84 20.18
CA VAL A 20 -1.48 1.72 18.78
C VAL A 20 -2.36 0.72 18.06
N LEU A 21 -2.88 1.12 16.90
CA LEU A 21 -3.65 0.27 16.01
C LEU A 21 -2.87 0.01 14.72
N GLY A 22 -2.80 -1.24 14.27
CA GLY A 22 -2.07 -1.60 13.06
C GLY A 22 -2.29 -3.03 12.61
N GLY A 23 -1.75 -3.39 11.44
CA GLY A 23 -1.64 -4.79 11.05
C GLY A 23 -0.61 -5.53 11.91
N GLU A 24 -0.74 -6.85 12.05
CA GLU A 24 0.19 -7.67 12.85
C GLU A 24 1.66 -7.40 12.52
N ARG A 25 1.98 -7.24 11.23
CA ARG A 25 3.35 -6.94 10.77
C ARG A 25 3.87 -5.62 11.34
N HIS A 26 3.03 -4.57 11.37
CA HIS A 26 3.42 -3.27 11.90
C HIS A 26 3.58 -3.30 13.42
N LEU A 27 2.65 -3.96 14.10
CA LEU A 27 2.70 -4.07 15.57
C LEU A 27 3.93 -4.85 16.08
N LYS A 28 4.41 -5.83 15.28
CA LYS A 28 5.66 -6.59 15.58
C LYS A 28 6.93 -5.74 15.41
N MET A 29 6.86 -4.59 14.75
CA MET A 29 8.00 -3.66 14.62
C MET A 29 8.15 -2.75 15.83
N ILE A 30 7.13 -2.63 16.67
CA ILE A 30 7.17 -1.79 17.88
C ILE A 30 8.05 -2.46 18.91
N PRO A 31 9.02 -1.73 19.50
CA PRO A 31 9.90 -2.28 20.52
C PRO A 31 9.15 -2.87 21.72
N ASP A 32 9.72 -3.91 22.33
CA ASP A 32 9.09 -4.63 23.44
C ASP A 32 8.98 -3.79 24.71
N ASP A 33 9.81 -2.76 24.85
CA ASP A 33 9.80 -1.81 25.97
C ASP A 33 8.66 -0.77 25.90
N TRP A 34 7.92 -0.73 24.79
CA TRP A 34 6.72 0.10 24.71
C TRP A 34 5.53 -0.60 25.41
N GLU A 35 5.04 0.01 26.49
CA GLU A 35 4.07 -0.60 27.41
C GLU A 35 2.58 -0.34 27.05
N GLY A 36 2.31 0.33 25.92
CA GLY A 36 0.95 0.65 25.51
C GLY A 36 0.16 -0.54 24.94
N GLU A 37 -1.12 -0.32 24.70
CA GLU A 37 -2.02 -1.31 24.13
C GLU A 37 -1.80 -1.46 22.63
N ARG A 38 -1.54 -2.68 22.15
CA ARG A 38 -1.42 -3.02 20.72
C ARG A 38 -2.73 -3.63 20.21
N ILE A 39 -3.39 -2.95 19.31
CA ILE A 39 -4.65 -3.41 18.71
C ILE A 39 -4.41 -3.82 17.26
N VAL A 40 -4.64 -5.09 16.96
CA VAL A 40 -4.60 -5.59 15.57
C VAL A 40 -5.83 -5.08 14.80
N TRP A 41 -5.63 -4.69 13.53
CA TRP A 41 -6.74 -4.37 12.63
C TRP A 41 -7.80 -5.46 12.63
N PRO A 42 -9.06 -5.15 12.93
CA PRO A 42 -10.13 -6.09 12.67
C PRO A 42 -10.30 -6.32 11.16
N SER A 43 -10.72 -7.51 10.80
CA SER A 43 -11.11 -7.84 9.43
C SER A 43 -12.62 -8.04 9.37
N PRO A 44 -13.30 -7.37 8.46
CA PRO A 44 -12.82 -6.48 7.40
C PRO A 44 -12.41 -5.07 7.90
N ILE A 45 -11.57 -4.37 7.15
CA ILE A 45 -10.99 -3.05 7.53
C ILE A 45 -12.04 -1.97 7.86
N ARG A 46 -13.28 -2.10 7.37
CA ARG A 46 -14.39 -1.20 7.73
C ARG A 46 -14.69 -1.21 9.23
N GLU A 47 -14.48 -2.34 9.90
CA GLU A 47 -14.68 -2.47 11.34
C GLU A 47 -13.61 -1.70 12.12
N ALA A 48 -12.36 -1.66 11.60
CA ALA A 48 -11.31 -0.81 12.15
C ALA A 48 -11.71 0.67 12.08
N VAL A 49 -12.21 1.12 10.93
CA VAL A 49 -12.70 2.49 10.75
C VAL A 49 -13.81 2.81 11.73
N SER A 50 -14.81 1.92 11.85
CA SER A 50 -15.92 2.10 12.80
C SER A 50 -15.44 2.16 14.25
N LYS A 51 -14.48 1.31 14.63
CA LYS A 51 -13.87 1.32 15.96
C LYS A 51 -13.15 2.64 16.25
N ILE A 52 -12.32 3.14 15.31
CA ILE A 52 -11.61 4.40 15.45
C ILE A 52 -12.61 5.57 15.60
N VAL A 53 -13.64 5.60 14.77
CA VAL A 53 -14.67 6.65 14.82
C VAL A 53 -15.42 6.62 16.16
N SER A 54 -15.61 5.44 16.75
CA SER A 54 -16.30 5.31 18.06
C SER A 54 -15.47 5.85 19.24
N TRP A 55 -14.17 6.04 19.08
CA TRP A 55 -13.29 6.64 20.10
C TRP A 55 -13.39 8.17 20.17
N ARG A 56 -14.05 8.80 19.19
CA ARG A 56 -14.24 10.25 19.24
C ARG A 56 -15.02 10.63 20.49
N PRO A 57 -14.59 11.68 21.19
CA PRO A 57 -15.40 12.27 22.26
C PRO A 57 -16.78 12.67 21.72
N ASP A 58 -17.80 12.62 22.57
CA ASP A 58 -19.08 13.18 22.20
C ASP A 58 -19.03 14.72 22.20
N SER A 59 -20.11 15.36 21.76
CA SER A 59 -20.24 16.82 21.70
C SER A 59 -20.11 17.51 23.09
N SER A 60 -20.12 16.75 24.19
CA SER A 60 -19.88 17.23 25.56
C SER A 60 -18.43 17.10 25.99
N GLY A 61 -17.53 16.57 25.12
CA GLY A 61 -16.12 16.33 25.42
C GLY A 61 -15.88 15.12 26.33
N LYS A 62 -16.89 14.30 26.57
CA LYS A 62 -16.72 13.04 27.31
C LYS A 62 -16.34 11.92 26.36
N ASP A 63 -15.29 11.18 26.71
CA ASP A 63 -14.91 9.97 25.98
C ASP A 63 -16.09 8.99 25.98
N ARG A 64 -16.54 8.59 24.80
CA ARG A 64 -17.63 7.63 24.64
C ARG A 64 -17.26 6.23 25.16
N ASN A 65 -15.98 5.91 25.14
CA ASN A 65 -15.42 4.68 25.69
C ASN A 65 -14.25 5.02 26.62
N GLN A 66 -14.38 4.70 27.89
CA GLN A 66 -13.29 4.82 28.89
C GLN A 66 -12.11 3.86 28.61
N GLU A 67 -12.22 3.01 27.58
CA GLU A 67 -11.26 1.96 27.27
C GLU A 67 -10.02 2.47 26.50
N THR A 68 -10.09 3.64 25.88
CA THR A 68 -8.98 4.14 25.04
C THR A 68 -8.65 5.59 25.39
N SER A 69 -7.41 5.82 25.86
CA SER A 69 -6.94 7.19 26.04
C SER A 69 -6.35 7.76 24.75
N LEU A 70 -6.86 8.92 24.30
CA LEU A 70 -6.30 9.66 23.19
C LEU A 70 -4.98 10.36 23.61
N PRO A 71 -4.01 10.54 22.70
CA PRO A 71 -4.05 10.20 21.26
C PRO A 71 -3.83 8.72 20.96
N VAL A 72 -4.45 8.23 19.87
CA VAL A 72 -4.24 6.90 19.33
C VAL A 72 -3.31 6.99 18.12
N VAL A 73 -2.28 6.16 18.08
CA VAL A 73 -1.41 6.04 16.91
C VAL A 73 -1.93 4.94 15.99
N ILE A 74 -2.01 5.25 14.70
CA ILE A 74 -2.42 4.31 13.66
C ILE A 74 -1.23 4.04 12.76
N MET A 75 -0.74 2.81 12.77
CA MET A 75 0.37 2.41 11.92
C MET A 75 -0.11 2.01 10.52
N ALA A 76 0.50 2.58 9.50
CA ALA A 76 0.24 2.31 8.09
C ALA A 76 1.55 2.11 7.33
N SER A 77 1.49 1.44 6.17
CA SER A 77 2.65 1.31 5.29
C SER A 77 2.82 2.58 4.46
N GLY A 78 4.05 3.07 4.36
CA GLY A 78 4.42 4.17 3.46
C GLY A 78 3.59 5.44 3.67
N ASP A 79 2.96 5.93 2.61
CA ASP A 79 2.06 7.08 2.67
C ASP A 79 0.64 6.64 3.02
N PRO A 80 0.09 7.05 4.19
CA PRO A 80 -1.26 6.66 4.62
C PRO A 80 -2.39 7.13 3.71
N LEU A 81 -2.15 8.12 2.84
CA LEU A 81 -3.11 8.62 1.85
C LEU A 81 -3.01 7.87 0.51
N CYS A 82 -1.88 7.24 0.23
CA CYS A 82 -1.66 6.51 -1.03
C CYS A 82 -2.28 5.11 -0.97
N TYR A 83 -3.56 4.97 -1.33
CA TYR A 83 -4.37 3.76 -1.18
C TYR A 83 -4.43 3.22 0.26
N GLY A 84 -4.04 4.04 1.23
CA GLY A 84 -3.90 3.70 2.64
C GLY A 84 -5.15 3.97 3.48
N ILE A 85 -4.99 3.73 4.77
CA ILE A 85 -6.09 3.81 5.74
C ILE A 85 -6.56 5.26 5.96
N ALA A 86 -5.67 6.26 5.89
CA ALA A 86 -6.04 7.65 6.13
C ALA A 86 -7.10 8.14 5.12
N ALA A 87 -7.00 7.73 3.85
CA ALA A 87 -8.03 8.04 2.85
C ALA A 87 -9.42 7.48 3.19
N LYS A 88 -9.50 6.40 3.96
CA LYS A 88 -10.76 5.82 4.45
C LYS A 88 -11.25 6.57 5.69
N LEU A 89 -10.36 6.91 6.61
CA LEU A 89 -10.68 7.63 7.83
C LEU A 89 -11.22 9.03 7.54
N LEU A 90 -10.63 9.75 6.58
CA LEU A 90 -11.06 11.09 6.17
C LEU A 90 -12.48 11.15 5.56
N LYS A 91 -13.10 10.01 5.26
CA LYS A 91 -14.52 9.95 4.92
C LYS A 91 -15.44 10.07 6.13
N HIS A 92 -14.93 9.89 7.33
CA HIS A 92 -15.68 9.82 8.58
C HIS A 92 -15.17 10.78 9.66
N LEU A 93 -13.93 11.23 9.54
CA LEU A 93 -13.26 12.13 10.49
C LEU A 93 -12.79 13.39 9.77
N PRO A 94 -13.00 14.59 10.35
CA PRO A 94 -12.44 15.82 9.81
C PRO A 94 -10.90 15.81 9.92
N ILE A 95 -10.23 16.54 9.01
CA ILE A 95 -8.76 16.56 8.95
C ILE A 95 -8.14 17.16 10.23
N GLU A 96 -8.86 18.03 10.91
CA GLU A 96 -8.42 18.69 12.14
C GLU A 96 -8.26 17.71 13.31
N GLU A 97 -8.89 16.54 13.23
CA GLU A 97 -8.77 15.46 14.23
C GLU A 97 -7.71 14.42 13.90
N ILE A 98 -7.06 14.53 12.74
CA ILE A 98 -6.09 13.53 12.26
C ILE A 98 -4.76 14.20 11.92
N TRP A 99 -3.70 13.77 12.58
CA TRP A 99 -2.35 14.15 12.17
C TRP A 99 -1.74 13.05 11.31
N ILE A 100 -1.58 13.30 10.00
CA ILE A 100 -1.04 12.34 9.05
C ILE A 100 0.46 12.59 8.87
N LYS A 101 1.26 11.57 9.15
CA LYS A 101 2.71 11.54 8.93
C LYS A 101 3.00 10.64 7.70
N PRO A 102 3.20 11.20 6.51
CA PRO A 102 3.55 10.41 5.34
C PRO A 102 4.99 9.94 5.40
N ALA A 103 5.23 8.75 4.86
CA ALA A 103 6.54 8.23 4.56
C ALA A 103 6.64 7.96 3.05
N LEU A 104 7.79 7.47 2.57
CA LEU A 104 7.96 7.12 1.17
C LEU A 104 6.91 6.09 0.75
N SER A 105 6.16 6.42 -0.30
CA SER A 105 5.20 5.49 -0.87
C SER A 105 5.93 4.34 -1.60
N THR A 106 5.26 3.19 -1.71
CA THR A 106 5.74 2.09 -2.56
C THR A 106 6.03 2.57 -3.99
N PHE A 107 5.24 3.49 -4.53
CA PHE A 107 5.47 4.03 -5.88
C PHE A 107 6.78 4.83 -5.99
N SER A 108 7.10 5.62 -4.97
CA SER A 108 8.40 6.32 -4.93
C SER A 108 9.56 5.35 -4.88
N LEU A 109 9.44 4.27 -4.11
CA LEU A 109 10.44 3.21 -4.04
C LEU A 109 10.57 2.48 -5.39
N ILE A 110 9.45 2.10 -6.03
CA ILE A 110 9.49 1.48 -7.36
C ILE A 110 10.21 2.40 -8.35
N CYS A 111 9.82 3.67 -8.44
CA CYS A 111 10.43 4.65 -9.33
C CYS A 111 11.95 4.72 -9.16
N SER A 112 12.43 4.70 -7.91
CA SER A 112 13.86 4.73 -7.62
C SER A 112 14.61 3.46 -8.07
N ARG A 113 13.94 2.30 -8.14
CA ARG A 113 14.52 1.03 -8.57
C ARG A 113 14.53 0.87 -10.10
N VAL A 114 13.47 1.36 -10.77
CA VAL A 114 13.34 1.23 -12.23
C VAL A 114 13.81 2.47 -13.00
N GLY A 115 14.20 3.54 -12.31
CA GLY A 115 14.68 4.79 -12.93
C GLY A 115 13.58 5.58 -13.63
N TRP A 116 12.33 5.53 -13.14
CA TRP A 116 11.22 6.28 -13.72
C TRP A 116 10.91 7.54 -12.92
N SER A 117 10.41 8.55 -13.61
CA SER A 117 9.89 9.77 -13.00
C SER A 117 8.45 9.54 -12.54
N LEU A 118 8.13 9.83 -11.28
CA LEU A 118 6.78 9.60 -10.74
C LEU A 118 5.67 10.38 -11.47
N PRO A 119 5.88 11.62 -11.96
CA PRO A 119 4.91 12.32 -12.81
C PRO A 119 4.62 11.66 -14.16
N ASP A 120 5.47 10.77 -14.64
CA ASP A 120 5.37 10.14 -15.97
C ASP A 120 4.76 8.73 -15.92
N VAL A 121 4.17 8.35 -14.79
CA VAL A 121 3.63 7.01 -14.59
C VAL A 121 2.18 7.06 -14.06
N GLU A 122 1.41 6.02 -14.37
CA GLU A 122 0.10 5.78 -13.76
C GLU A 122 0.26 4.94 -12.49
N THR A 123 -0.30 5.41 -11.38
CA THR A 123 -0.25 4.71 -10.11
C THR A 123 -1.57 4.01 -9.81
N LEU A 124 -1.55 2.70 -9.69
CA LEU A 124 -2.73 1.84 -9.63
C LEU A 124 -2.64 0.84 -8.46
N THR A 125 -3.77 0.29 -8.08
CA THR A 125 -3.83 -0.83 -7.14
C THR A 125 -4.86 -1.85 -7.57
N ILE A 126 -4.49 -3.12 -7.51
CA ILE A 126 -5.39 -4.26 -7.61
C ILE A 126 -5.57 -4.95 -6.24
N HIS A 127 -5.03 -4.36 -5.16
CA HIS A 127 -5.31 -4.84 -3.81
C HIS A 127 -6.80 -4.61 -3.46
N GLY A 128 -7.53 -5.72 -3.29
CA GLY A 128 -8.98 -5.69 -3.07
C GLY A 128 -9.80 -5.28 -4.30
N ARG A 129 -9.21 -5.34 -5.50
CA ARG A 129 -9.85 -5.04 -6.79
C ARG A 129 -9.48 -6.11 -7.82
N PRO A 130 -10.32 -6.33 -8.86
CA PRO A 130 -9.98 -7.24 -9.95
C PRO A 130 -8.86 -6.66 -10.83
N VAL A 131 -8.10 -7.53 -11.50
CA VAL A 131 -6.99 -7.11 -12.40
C VAL A 131 -7.50 -6.30 -13.60
N GLU A 132 -8.75 -6.45 -13.97
CA GLU A 132 -9.42 -5.75 -15.08
C GLU A 132 -9.44 -4.23 -14.90
N VAL A 133 -9.22 -3.70 -13.71
CA VAL A 133 -9.07 -2.25 -13.49
C VAL A 133 -7.87 -1.67 -14.23
N LEU A 134 -6.94 -2.51 -14.69
CA LEU A 134 -5.80 -2.08 -15.51
C LEU A 134 -6.18 -1.77 -16.96
N HIS A 135 -7.30 -2.29 -17.48
CA HIS A 135 -7.69 -2.16 -18.89
C HIS A 135 -7.58 -0.74 -19.46
N PRO A 136 -8.14 0.31 -18.82
CA PRO A 136 -8.11 1.67 -19.39
C PRO A 136 -6.69 2.26 -19.45
N PHE A 137 -5.77 1.77 -18.63
CA PHE A 137 -4.41 2.29 -18.47
C PHE A 137 -3.39 1.56 -19.37
N VAL A 138 -3.73 0.38 -19.89
CA VAL A 138 -2.88 -0.36 -20.83
C VAL A 138 -2.98 0.30 -22.20
N GLN A 139 -2.09 1.28 -22.44
CA GLN A 139 -2.00 2.06 -23.67
C GLN A 139 -0.57 2.01 -24.22
N PRO A 140 -0.34 2.25 -25.52
CA PRO A 140 1.00 2.26 -26.10
C PRO A 140 1.94 3.24 -25.39
N GLY A 141 3.06 2.73 -24.89
CA GLY A 141 4.07 3.53 -24.18
C GLY A 141 3.71 3.91 -22.72
N ALA A 142 2.55 3.49 -22.22
CA ALA A 142 2.19 3.75 -20.84
C ALA A 142 3.12 3.02 -19.87
N LYS A 143 3.43 3.69 -18.77
CA LYS A 143 4.18 3.16 -17.64
C LYS A 143 3.27 3.05 -16.43
N LEU A 144 3.01 1.84 -15.97
CA LEU A 144 2.10 1.58 -14.87
C LEU A 144 2.87 1.10 -13.63
N LEU A 145 2.55 1.68 -12.49
CA LEU A 145 2.97 1.17 -11.19
C LEU A 145 1.75 0.58 -10.48
N VAL A 146 1.81 -0.70 -10.14
CA VAL A 146 0.65 -1.44 -9.64
C VAL A 146 0.96 -2.08 -8.30
N LEU A 147 0.18 -1.73 -7.27
CA LEU A 147 0.20 -2.48 -6.01
C LEU A 147 -0.56 -3.79 -6.20
N SER A 148 0.11 -4.89 -6.02
CA SER A 148 -0.43 -6.25 -6.19
C SER A 148 -1.37 -6.63 -5.05
N LYS A 149 -2.21 -7.61 -5.29
CA LYS A 149 -3.07 -8.24 -4.29
C LYS A 149 -2.32 -9.38 -3.59
N ASP A 150 -1.63 -10.21 -4.37
CA ASP A 150 -0.98 -11.45 -3.96
C ASP A 150 0.13 -11.86 -4.96
N GLU A 151 0.70 -13.03 -4.77
CA GLU A 151 1.72 -13.64 -5.62
C GLU A 151 1.25 -13.95 -7.05
N GLU A 152 -0.06 -14.15 -7.27
CA GLU A 152 -0.62 -14.44 -8.58
C GLU A 152 -0.85 -13.17 -9.42
N SER A 153 -0.82 -12.00 -8.81
CA SER A 153 -1.08 -10.72 -9.46
C SER A 153 -0.21 -10.44 -10.69
N PRO A 154 1.11 -10.73 -10.68
CA PRO A 154 1.95 -10.53 -11.86
C PRO A 154 1.55 -11.42 -13.06
N LYS A 155 1.17 -12.67 -12.81
CA LYS A 155 0.70 -13.59 -13.83
C LYS A 155 -0.62 -13.11 -14.44
N GLN A 156 -1.57 -12.70 -13.61
CA GLN A 156 -2.85 -12.14 -14.06
C GLN A 156 -2.65 -10.90 -14.92
N ALA A 157 -1.73 -10.00 -14.53
CA ALA A 157 -1.38 -8.83 -15.33
C ALA A 157 -0.73 -9.22 -16.67
N ALA A 158 0.15 -10.23 -16.69
CA ALA A 158 0.77 -10.74 -17.90
C ALA A 158 -0.25 -11.35 -18.87
N GLU A 159 -1.20 -12.12 -18.37
CA GLU A 159 -2.31 -12.68 -19.14
C GLU A 159 -3.19 -11.57 -19.73
N LEU A 160 -3.57 -10.56 -18.94
CA LEU A 160 -4.34 -9.41 -19.41
C LEU A 160 -3.62 -8.66 -20.54
N LEU A 161 -2.34 -8.33 -20.35
CA LEU A 161 -1.52 -7.66 -21.35
C LEU A 161 -1.42 -8.48 -22.64
N THR A 162 -1.18 -9.78 -22.54
CA THR A 162 -1.07 -10.68 -23.67
C THR A 162 -2.37 -10.76 -24.46
N ASN A 163 -3.50 -10.93 -23.77
CA ASN A 163 -4.83 -11.03 -24.37
C ASN A 163 -5.23 -9.73 -25.09
N ARG A 164 -4.73 -8.57 -24.65
CA ARG A 164 -4.93 -7.28 -25.31
C ARG A 164 -3.90 -6.97 -26.41
N GLY A 165 -3.02 -7.92 -26.74
CA GLY A 165 -2.01 -7.71 -27.77
C GLY A 165 -0.79 -6.90 -27.28
N PHE A 166 -0.62 -6.71 -25.99
CA PHE A 166 0.54 -6.08 -25.36
C PHE A 166 1.55 -7.09 -24.81
N GLY A 167 1.62 -8.28 -25.38
CA GLY A 167 2.50 -9.37 -24.92
C GLY A 167 3.99 -9.04 -24.91
N LYS A 168 4.42 -7.98 -25.64
CA LYS A 168 5.82 -7.49 -25.61
C LYS A 168 6.12 -6.60 -24.41
N SER A 169 5.13 -6.24 -23.63
CA SER A 169 5.29 -5.42 -22.44
C SER A 169 6.25 -6.09 -21.44
N THR A 170 7.06 -5.29 -20.78
CA THR A 170 7.94 -5.73 -19.69
C THR A 170 7.20 -5.53 -18.37
N ILE A 171 7.18 -6.57 -17.55
CA ILE A 171 6.72 -6.51 -16.17
C ILE A 171 7.95 -6.68 -15.28
N THR A 172 8.21 -5.71 -14.41
CA THR A 172 9.20 -5.78 -13.34
C THR A 172 8.44 -5.95 -12.04
N VAL A 173 8.65 -7.07 -11.35
CA VAL A 173 8.09 -7.34 -10.02
C VAL A 173 9.12 -6.99 -8.97
N LEU A 174 8.68 -6.26 -7.96
CA LEU A 174 9.49 -5.85 -6.82
C LEU A 174 8.82 -6.37 -5.54
N GLU A 175 9.55 -7.19 -4.81
CA GLU A 175 9.06 -7.83 -3.59
C GLU A 175 9.74 -7.25 -2.37
N HIS A 176 9.01 -7.17 -1.26
CA HIS A 176 9.50 -6.70 0.05
C HIS A 176 10.26 -5.37 -0.02
N LEU A 177 9.81 -4.46 -0.92
CA LEU A 177 10.44 -3.16 -1.16
C LEU A 177 10.77 -2.42 0.14
N GLY A 178 12.00 -1.93 0.24
CA GLY A 178 12.53 -1.21 1.39
C GLY A 178 12.93 -2.11 2.56
N GLY A 179 12.81 -3.44 2.45
CA GLY A 179 13.17 -4.38 3.51
C GLY A 179 14.38 -5.25 3.16
N GLU A 180 14.92 -5.95 4.15
CA GLU A 180 16.09 -6.85 3.98
C GLU A 180 15.87 -7.97 2.94
N LYS A 181 14.61 -8.33 2.69
CA LYS A 181 14.21 -9.36 1.71
C LYS A 181 13.86 -8.76 0.36
N GLU A 182 14.21 -7.49 0.11
CA GLU A 182 13.93 -6.84 -1.17
C GLU A 182 14.58 -7.62 -2.30
N ARG A 183 13.79 -7.97 -3.31
CA ARG A 183 14.27 -8.57 -4.55
C ARG A 183 13.47 -8.08 -5.73
N GLN A 184 14.08 -8.13 -6.91
CA GLN A 184 13.49 -7.68 -8.16
C GLN A 184 13.75 -8.70 -9.26
N PHE A 185 12.76 -8.90 -10.12
CA PHE A 185 12.90 -9.68 -11.34
C PHE A 185 11.98 -9.13 -12.42
N ASN A 186 12.26 -9.42 -13.69
CA ASN A 186 11.48 -8.95 -14.81
C ASN A 186 11.25 -10.05 -15.85
N GLY A 187 10.24 -9.84 -16.69
CA GLY A 187 9.92 -10.72 -17.80
C GLY A 187 8.97 -10.05 -18.78
N GLN A 188 8.86 -10.63 -19.97
CA GLN A 188 7.85 -10.23 -20.95
C GLN A 188 6.50 -10.86 -20.62
N ALA A 189 5.43 -10.10 -20.83
CA ALA A 189 4.07 -10.58 -20.54
C ALA A 189 3.73 -11.87 -21.31
N SER A 190 4.06 -11.97 -22.61
CA SER A 190 3.75 -13.16 -23.42
C SER A 190 4.52 -14.44 -23.07
N SER A 191 5.62 -14.30 -22.35
CA SER A 191 6.48 -15.41 -21.89
C SER A 191 6.69 -15.39 -20.39
N TRP A 192 5.70 -14.88 -19.68
CA TRP A 192 5.76 -14.76 -18.22
C TRP A 192 5.88 -16.15 -17.59
N MET A 193 7.03 -16.43 -17.03
CA MET A 193 7.32 -17.64 -16.28
C MET A 193 8.06 -17.24 -15.01
N HIS A 194 7.30 -16.90 -13.99
CA HIS A 194 7.90 -16.64 -12.69
C HIS A 194 7.56 -17.78 -11.72
N PRO A 195 8.56 -18.37 -11.09
CA PRO A 195 8.32 -19.28 -9.96
C PRO A 195 7.71 -18.49 -8.80
N GLU A 196 7.22 -19.17 -7.81
CA GLU A 196 6.56 -18.66 -6.61
C GLU A 196 7.03 -17.26 -6.19
N GLY A 197 6.13 -16.28 -6.32
CA GLY A 197 6.36 -14.91 -5.89
C GLY A 197 6.05 -14.71 -4.40
N ALA A 198 6.49 -13.58 -3.84
CA ALA A 198 6.04 -13.19 -2.51
C ALA A 198 4.67 -12.51 -2.58
N THR A 199 3.82 -12.78 -1.58
CA THR A 199 2.52 -12.10 -1.45
C THR A 199 2.67 -10.58 -1.37
N LEU A 200 3.73 -10.10 -0.71
CA LEU A 200 4.05 -8.66 -0.64
C LEU A 200 4.90 -8.26 -1.84
N ASN A 201 4.23 -7.84 -2.91
CA ASN A 201 4.88 -7.39 -4.13
C ASN A 201 4.16 -6.20 -4.77
N ALA A 202 4.84 -5.56 -5.72
CA ALA A 202 4.30 -4.54 -6.60
C ALA A 202 4.94 -4.68 -7.98
N MET A 203 4.30 -4.10 -9.00
CA MET A 203 4.75 -4.20 -10.39
C MET A 203 5.04 -2.83 -10.99
N ALA A 204 6.09 -2.77 -11.82
CA ALA A 204 6.28 -1.72 -12.80
C ALA A 204 6.09 -2.35 -14.20
N ILE A 205 5.17 -1.80 -14.99
CA ILE A 205 4.80 -2.33 -16.30
C ILE A 205 5.08 -1.27 -17.37
N GLU A 206 5.91 -1.60 -18.36
CA GLU A 206 6.09 -0.79 -19.56
C GLU A 206 5.26 -1.38 -20.69
N CYS A 207 4.22 -0.66 -21.12
CA CYS A 207 3.26 -1.15 -22.08
C CYS A 207 3.78 -1.02 -23.51
N VAL A 208 4.07 -2.16 -24.16
CA VAL A 208 4.57 -2.23 -25.54
C VAL A 208 3.53 -2.93 -26.43
N PRO A 209 2.90 -2.21 -27.37
CA PRO A 209 1.87 -2.80 -28.23
C PRO A 209 2.49 -3.76 -29.26
N GLY A 210 1.80 -4.85 -29.53
CA GLY A 210 1.99 -5.68 -30.70
C GLY A 210 1.26 -5.13 -31.92
N LYS A 211 1.35 -5.82 -33.06
CA LYS A 211 0.68 -5.39 -34.31
C LYS A 211 -0.85 -5.34 -34.21
N ASN A 212 -1.43 -6.17 -33.35
CA ASN A 212 -2.89 -6.29 -33.18
C ASN A 212 -3.28 -5.88 -31.74
N ALA A 213 -2.60 -4.89 -31.16
CA ALA A 213 -2.93 -4.40 -29.84
C ALA A 213 -4.31 -3.73 -29.82
N ASP A 214 -5.13 -4.12 -28.87
CA ASP A 214 -6.41 -3.48 -28.59
C ASP A 214 -6.16 -2.20 -27.78
N VAL A 215 -6.29 -1.07 -28.46
CA VAL A 215 -6.11 0.28 -27.91
C VAL A 215 -7.49 0.89 -27.71
N LEU A 216 -7.82 1.27 -26.48
CA LEU A 216 -9.09 1.89 -26.11
C LEU A 216 -9.12 3.38 -26.47
#